data_722d7b25d008eeef2eec34e7ef3b6dc3
#
_entry.id   722d7b25d008eeef2eec34e7ef3b6dc3
#
_cell.length_a   1.000
_cell.length_b   1.000
_cell.length_c   1.000
_cell.angle_alpha   90.00
_cell.angle_beta   90.00
_cell.angle_gamma   90.00
#
_symmetry.space_group_name_H-M   'P 1'
#
loop_
_entity.id
_entity.type
_entity.pdbx_description
1 polymer ?
#
loop_
_entity_poly.entity_id
_entity_poly.type
_entity_poly.pdbx_seq_one_letter_code
_entity_poly.pdbx_strand_id
1 'polypeptide(L)'
;RNVTGVQTCALPIYNYDWFKGMSFLEFIRDAGKHITVNYMMAKDSVKRRLETGLSFTEFSYQLVQGYDYYWLYNHKGCKLQMGGSDQWGNIVTGTELIRRKSSGEAYALTTPLITKSDGSKFGKTEKGNVWLDPKKTSPYQFYQFWLNCADEDAARFIRIFTFIKIGRAHV
;
A
#
# COMPACT_ATOMS: atom_id res chain seq x y z
N ARG A 1 6.81 -20.02 5.18
CA ARG A 1 7.21 -18.84 4.37
C ARG A 1 7.38 -17.66 5.31
N ASN A 2 8.61 -17.45 5.72
CA ASN A 2 8.93 -16.35 6.64
C ASN A 2 9.07 -15.06 5.83
N VAL A 3 8.14 -14.17 5.99
CA VAL A 3 8.25 -12.79 5.58
C VAL A 3 8.47 -11.99 6.85
N THR A 4 9.72 -11.74 7.18
CA THR A 4 10.21 -10.77 8.17
C THR A 4 9.51 -10.67 9.56
N GLY A 5 10.23 -10.32 10.61
CA GLY A 5 9.82 -10.29 12.03
C GLY A 5 8.53 -9.54 12.45
N VAL A 6 7.78 -8.99 11.52
CA VAL A 6 6.43 -8.43 11.74
C VAL A 6 5.36 -9.52 11.76
N GLN A 7 5.74 -10.76 11.54
CA GLN A 7 4.84 -11.83 11.11
C GLN A 7 4.17 -12.67 12.17
N THR A 8 4.45 -12.47 13.41
CA THR A 8 3.74 -13.25 14.43
C THR A 8 2.25 -12.92 14.51
N CYS A 9 1.83 -11.78 13.94
CA CYS A 9 0.44 -11.31 13.97
C CYS A 9 -0.18 -11.09 12.58
N ALA A 10 0.59 -11.16 11.47
CA ALA A 10 0.09 -10.94 10.13
C ALA A 10 -0.06 -12.26 9.38
N LEU A 11 -1.27 -12.54 8.93
CA LEU A 11 -1.55 -13.70 8.08
C LEU A 11 -1.54 -13.25 6.61
N PRO A 12 -0.66 -13.79 5.75
CA PRO A 12 -0.70 -13.52 4.32
C PRO A 12 -1.99 -14.07 3.73
N ILE A 13 -2.72 -13.22 3.02
CA ILE A 13 -3.93 -13.55 2.30
C ILE A 13 -3.68 -13.24 0.83
N TYR A 14 -4.07 -14.13 -0.06
CA TYR A 14 -3.85 -14.00 -1.49
C TYR A 14 -5.18 -13.83 -2.21
N ASN A 15 -5.33 -12.76 -2.99
CA ASN A 15 -6.54 -12.51 -3.76
C ASN A 15 -6.80 -13.56 -4.86
N TYR A 16 -5.79 -14.32 -5.24
CA TYR A 16 -5.96 -15.48 -6.11
C TYR A 16 -7.03 -16.44 -5.59
N ASP A 17 -7.18 -16.56 -4.26
CA ASP A 17 -8.12 -17.52 -3.66
C ASP A 17 -9.59 -17.24 -4.02
N TRP A 18 -9.97 -15.99 -4.22
CA TRP A 18 -11.33 -15.63 -4.64
C TRP A 18 -11.44 -15.29 -6.12
N PHE A 19 -10.34 -14.92 -6.78
CA PHE A 19 -10.38 -14.64 -8.22
C PHE A 19 -10.22 -15.87 -9.10
N LYS A 20 -9.56 -16.95 -8.64
CA LYS A 20 -9.30 -18.14 -9.45
C LYS A 20 -10.55 -18.82 -10.02
N GLY A 21 -11.69 -18.66 -9.37
CA GLY A 21 -12.98 -19.22 -9.82
C GLY A 21 -13.90 -18.20 -10.48
N MET A 22 -13.48 -16.94 -10.62
CA MET A 22 -14.29 -15.87 -11.15
C MET A 22 -13.87 -15.54 -12.58
N SER A 23 -14.80 -15.61 -13.52
CA SER A 23 -14.54 -15.16 -14.89
C SER A 23 -14.48 -13.64 -14.98
N PHE A 24 -13.84 -13.14 -16.03
CA PHE A 24 -13.79 -11.70 -16.30
C PHE A 24 -15.19 -11.08 -16.42
N LEU A 25 -16.12 -11.75 -17.08
CA LEU A 25 -17.49 -11.28 -17.24
C LEU A 25 -18.24 -11.22 -15.91
N GLU A 26 -18.03 -12.20 -15.04
CA GLU A 26 -18.59 -12.18 -13.68
C GLU A 26 -18.04 -11.02 -12.87
N PHE A 27 -16.74 -10.79 -12.92
CA PHE A 27 -16.12 -9.66 -12.24
C PHE A 27 -16.68 -8.31 -12.70
N ILE A 28 -16.77 -8.09 -14.03
CA ILE A 28 -17.34 -6.86 -14.58
C ILE A 28 -18.81 -6.69 -14.18
N ARG A 29 -19.59 -7.76 -14.19
CA ARG A 29 -20.99 -7.74 -13.77
C ARG A 29 -21.13 -7.47 -12.27
N ASP A 30 -20.29 -8.09 -11.47
CA ASP A 30 -20.40 -8.04 -10.00
C ASP A 30 -19.82 -6.77 -9.39
N ALA A 31 -18.64 -6.35 -9.81
CA ALA A 31 -17.97 -5.15 -9.32
C ALA A 31 -18.20 -3.92 -10.21
N GLY A 32 -18.05 -4.07 -11.52
CA GLY A 32 -18.04 -2.95 -12.47
C GLY A 32 -19.31 -2.13 -12.49
N LYS A 33 -20.48 -2.77 -12.37
CA LYS A 33 -21.77 -2.05 -12.38
C LYS A 33 -21.96 -1.08 -11.21
N HIS A 34 -21.22 -1.26 -10.12
CA HIS A 34 -21.35 -0.43 -8.92
C HIS A 34 -20.40 0.77 -8.89
N ILE A 35 -19.37 0.78 -9.74
CA ILE A 35 -18.37 1.84 -9.80
C ILE A 35 -18.39 2.45 -11.20
N THR A 36 -18.76 3.72 -11.30
CA THR A 36 -18.85 4.41 -12.60
C THR A 36 -17.46 4.80 -13.12
N VAL A 37 -17.30 4.84 -14.44
CA VAL A 37 -16.07 5.34 -15.08
C VAL A 37 -15.76 6.77 -14.61
N ASN A 38 -16.79 7.63 -14.51
CA ASN A 38 -16.59 9.01 -14.03
C ASN A 38 -16.01 9.06 -12.61
N TYR A 39 -16.46 8.17 -11.71
CA TYR A 39 -15.89 8.04 -10.37
C TYR A 39 -14.42 7.63 -10.42
N MET A 40 -14.07 6.69 -11.28
CA MET A 40 -12.70 6.23 -11.45
C MET A 40 -11.80 7.32 -12.04
N MET A 41 -12.29 8.03 -13.05
CA MET A 41 -11.59 9.12 -13.75
C MET A 41 -11.38 10.37 -12.88
N ALA A 42 -12.26 10.61 -11.91
CA ALA A 42 -12.18 11.78 -11.03
C ALA A 42 -10.99 11.73 -10.04
N LYS A 43 -10.36 10.58 -9.86
CA LYS A 43 -9.25 10.42 -8.92
C LYS A 43 -7.97 11.09 -9.40
N ASP A 44 -7.25 11.75 -8.51
CA ASP A 44 -6.03 12.50 -8.84
C ASP A 44 -4.92 11.60 -9.38
N SER A 45 -4.83 10.35 -8.93
CA SER A 45 -3.89 9.36 -9.45
C SER A 45 -4.17 9.03 -10.92
N VAL A 46 -5.45 8.97 -11.31
CA VAL A 46 -5.87 8.73 -12.69
C VAL A 46 -5.66 9.98 -13.54
N LYS A 47 -6.12 11.15 -13.08
CA LYS A 47 -5.98 12.41 -13.81
C LYS A 47 -4.53 12.69 -14.20
N ARG A 48 -3.61 12.54 -13.27
CA ARG A 48 -2.16 12.73 -13.54
C ARG A 48 -1.58 11.78 -14.58
N ARG A 49 -2.16 10.59 -14.70
CA ARG A 49 -1.69 9.58 -15.65
C ARG A 49 -2.35 9.67 -17.02
N LEU A 50 -3.50 10.33 -17.15
CA LEU A 50 -4.17 10.48 -18.43
C LEU A 50 -3.33 11.24 -19.46
N GLU A 51 -2.56 12.24 -19.04
CA GLU A 51 -1.71 13.02 -19.92
C GLU A 51 -0.49 12.24 -20.42
N THR A 52 0.03 11.31 -19.60
CA THR A 52 1.24 10.51 -19.89
C THR A 52 0.94 9.12 -20.44
N GLY A 53 -0.34 8.75 -20.50
CA GLY A 53 -0.81 7.42 -20.86
C GLY A 53 -1.11 6.56 -19.63
N LEU A 54 -2.29 5.96 -19.64
CA LEU A 54 -2.78 5.06 -18.59
C LEU A 54 -3.21 3.75 -19.25
N SER A 55 -2.58 2.65 -18.88
CA SER A 55 -2.98 1.34 -19.40
C SER A 55 -4.32 0.89 -18.81
N PHE A 56 -5.03 0.03 -19.53
CA PHE A 56 -6.27 -0.57 -19.03
C PHE A 56 -6.03 -1.33 -17.71
N THR A 57 -4.89 -1.99 -17.59
CA THR A 57 -4.50 -2.70 -16.37
C THR A 57 -4.39 -1.75 -15.17
N GLU A 58 -3.67 -0.63 -15.33
CA GLU A 58 -3.56 0.38 -14.27
C GLU A 58 -4.91 0.99 -13.92
N PHE A 59 -5.73 1.28 -14.92
CA PHE A 59 -7.06 1.84 -14.71
C PHE A 59 -7.99 0.87 -13.97
N SER A 60 -8.01 -0.40 -14.37
CA SER A 60 -8.86 -1.43 -13.77
C SER A 60 -8.36 -1.91 -12.39
N TYR A 61 -7.08 -1.71 -12.08
CA TYR A 61 -6.47 -2.15 -10.82
C TYR A 61 -7.23 -1.63 -9.60
N GLN A 62 -7.75 -0.41 -9.64
CA GLN A 62 -8.56 0.14 -8.56
C GLN A 62 -9.84 -0.66 -8.30
N LEU A 63 -10.43 -1.28 -9.35
CA LEU A 63 -11.59 -2.17 -9.18
C LEU A 63 -11.19 -3.50 -8.57
N VAL A 64 -10.05 -4.05 -8.98
CA VAL A 64 -9.52 -5.31 -8.46
C VAL A 64 -9.24 -5.17 -6.97
N GLN A 65 -8.47 -4.16 -6.57
CA GLN A 65 -8.18 -3.91 -5.15
C GLN A 65 -9.43 -3.51 -4.36
N GLY A 66 -10.35 -2.78 -4.98
CA GLY A 66 -11.65 -2.46 -4.37
C GLY A 66 -12.48 -3.72 -4.08
N TYR A 67 -12.45 -4.68 -5.01
CA TYR A 67 -13.12 -5.97 -4.83
C TYR A 67 -12.44 -6.83 -3.76
N ASP A 68 -11.11 -6.81 -3.67
CA ASP A 68 -10.37 -7.47 -2.58
C ASP A 68 -10.88 -6.98 -1.22
N TYR A 69 -11.01 -5.66 -1.06
CA TYR A 69 -11.51 -5.10 0.19
C TYR A 69 -12.97 -5.48 0.46
N TYR A 70 -13.82 -5.44 -0.56
CA TYR A 70 -15.21 -5.88 -0.47
C TYR A 70 -15.31 -7.35 -0.04
N TRP A 71 -14.48 -8.22 -0.64
CA TRP A 71 -14.43 -9.63 -0.30
C TRP A 71 -13.97 -9.86 1.15
N LEU A 72 -12.88 -9.21 1.55
CA LEU A 72 -12.35 -9.27 2.91
C LEU A 72 -13.35 -8.75 3.95
N TYR A 73 -14.09 -7.70 3.61
CA TYR A 73 -15.13 -7.16 4.47
C TYR A 73 -16.21 -8.21 4.75
N ASN A 74 -16.72 -8.86 3.70
CA ASN A 74 -17.85 -9.79 3.83
C ASN A 74 -17.43 -11.17 4.39
N HIS A 75 -16.20 -11.63 4.12
CA HIS A 75 -15.77 -12.98 4.48
C HIS A 75 -14.81 -13.05 5.67
N LYS A 76 -14.17 -11.95 5.99
CA LYS A 76 -13.18 -11.87 7.09
C LYS A 76 -13.49 -10.79 8.12
N GLY A 77 -14.59 -10.03 7.96
CA GLY A 77 -14.94 -8.94 8.86
C GLY A 77 -13.96 -7.77 8.84
N CYS A 78 -13.18 -7.62 7.77
CA CYS A 78 -12.17 -6.57 7.64
C CYS A 78 -12.85 -5.22 7.40
N LYS A 79 -12.77 -4.31 8.37
CA LYS A 79 -13.39 -2.98 8.32
C LYS A 79 -12.41 -1.84 8.06
N LEU A 80 -11.11 -2.07 8.12
CA LEU A 80 -10.08 -1.06 7.90
C LEU A 80 -9.05 -1.58 6.89
N GLN A 81 -8.82 -0.81 5.82
CA GLN A 81 -7.70 -1.02 4.91
C GLN A 81 -6.70 0.12 5.05
N MET A 82 -5.43 -0.23 5.18
CA MET A 82 -4.33 0.73 5.35
C MET A 82 -3.32 0.60 4.22
N GLY A 83 -2.65 1.72 3.89
CA GLY A 83 -1.59 1.72 2.89
C GLY A 83 -0.78 3.02 2.86
N GLY A 84 0.11 3.14 1.90
CA GLY A 84 0.74 4.41 1.57
C GLY A 84 -0.24 5.37 0.89
N SER A 85 0.07 6.67 0.87
CA SER A 85 -0.79 7.70 0.27
C SER A 85 -1.06 7.47 -1.23
N ASP A 86 -0.17 6.76 -1.92
CA ASP A 86 -0.35 6.33 -3.31
C ASP A 86 -1.49 5.32 -3.49
N GLN A 87 -1.86 4.61 -2.42
CA GLN A 87 -2.94 3.62 -2.42
C GLN A 87 -4.33 4.20 -2.13
N TRP A 88 -4.43 5.48 -1.78
CA TRP A 88 -5.69 6.12 -1.38
C TRP A 88 -6.82 5.86 -2.38
N GLY A 89 -6.56 6.11 -3.67
CA GLY A 89 -7.55 5.92 -4.73
C GLY A 89 -8.09 4.50 -4.83
N ASN A 90 -7.24 3.50 -4.62
CA ASN A 90 -7.61 2.09 -4.66
C ASN A 90 -8.42 1.70 -3.42
N ILE A 91 -7.96 2.12 -2.25
CA ILE A 91 -8.60 1.79 -0.96
C ILE A 91 -10.02 2.37 -0.88
N VAL A 92 -10.20 3.65 -1.26
CA VAL A 92 -11.54 4.27 -1.23
C VAL A 92 -12.48 3.71 -2.29
N THR A 93 -11.97 3.08 -3.35
CA THR A 93 -12.84 2.32 -4.25
C THR A 93 -13.45 1.12 -3.54
N GLY A 94 -12.70 0.48 -2.65
CA GLY A 94 -13.21 -0.60 -1.83
C GLY A 94 -14.26 -0.14 -0.83
N THR A 95 -14.05 0.97 -0.12
CA THR A 95 -15.07 1.52 0.79
C THR A 95 -16.35 1.88 0.06
N GLU A 96 -16.24 2.46 -1.14
CA GLU A 96 -17.39 2.81 -1.97
C GLU A 96 -18.12 1.56 -2.50
N LEU A 97 -17.39 0.53 -2.89
CA LEU A 97 -17.98 -0.73 -3.33
C LEU A 97 -18.73 -1.43 -2.19
N ILE A 98 -18.15 -1.46 -0.98
CA ILE A 98 -18.81 -1.99 0.23
C ILE A 98 -20.09 -1.21 0.52
N ARG A 99 -20.04 0.12 0.48
CA ARG A 99 -21.20 0.98 0.71
C ARG A 99 -22.32 0.72 -0.31
N ARG A 100 -21.99 0.66 -1.60
CA ARG A 100 -22.99 0.48 -2.66
C ARG A 100 -23.56 -0.92 -2.74
N LYS A 101 -22.75 -1.93 -2.45
CA LYS A 101 -23.11 -3.32 -2.69
C LYS A 101 -23.65 -4.01 -1.44
N SER A 102 -23.15 -3.66 -0.26
CA SER A 102 -23.54 -4.26 1.03
C SER A 102 -24.22 -3.29 1.98
N SER A 103 -24.39 -2.01 1.61
CA SER A 103 -24.82 -0.94 2.54
C SER A 103 -24.00 -0.92 3.82
N GLY A 104 -22.74 -1.39 3.73
CA GLY A 104 -21.83 -1.53 4.85
C GLY A 104 -20.97 -0.29 5.06
N GLU A 105 -20.29 -0.24 6.19
CA GLU A 105 -19.36 0.82 6.57
C GLU A 105 -17.95 0.24 6.72
N ALA A 106 -16.99 0.83 5.99
CA ALA A 106 -15.59 0.45 6.03
C ALA A 106 -14.70 1.69 5.90
N TYR A 107 -13.49 1.60 6.44
CA TYR A 107 -12.60 2.73 6.66
C TYR A 107 -11.31 2.60 5.85
N ALA A 108 -10.78 3.74 5.41
CA ALA A 108 -9.51 3.87 4.72
C ALA A 108 -8.55 4.70 5.56
N LEU A 109 -7.30 4.24 5.69
CA LEU A 109 -6.23 4.99 6.34
C LEU A 109 -4.98 4.93 5.47
N THR A 110 -4.41 6.10 5.17
CA THR A 110 -3.12 6.14 4.46
C THR A 110 -2.10 6.96 5.22
N THR A 111 -0.84 6.57 5.07
CA THR A 111 0.31 7.30 5.60
C THR A 111 1.11 7.93 4.45
N PRO A 112 1.76 9.07 4.66
CA PRO A 112 2.69 9.62 3.69
C PRO A 112 3.76 8.60 3.31
N LEU A 113 4.19 8.60 2.04
CA LEU A 113 5.30 7.78 1.60
C LEU A 113 6.61 8.28 2.22
N ILE A 114 7.45 7.35 2.65
CA ILE A 114 8.78 7.67 3.13
C ILE A 114 9.69 7.84 1.92
N THR A 115 10.20 9.04 1.75
CA THR A 115 11.19 9.39 0.72
C THR A 115 12.46 9.86 1.39
N LYS A 116 13.57 9.89 0.67
CA LYS A 116 14.78 10.59 1.08
C LYS A 116 14.69 12.09 0.78
N SER A 117 15.61 12.89 1.32
CA SER A 117 15.72 14.33 1.05
C SER A 117 15.94 14.64 -0.43
N ASP A 118 16.60 13.75 -1.17
CA ASP A 118 16.79 13.81 -2.62
C ASP A 118 15.53 13.44 -3.45
N GLY A 119 14.40 13.13 -2.79
CA GLY A 119 13.15 12.71 -3.42
C GLY A 119 13.11 11.23 -3.82
N SER A 120 14.19 10.50 -3.68
CA SER A 120 14.23 9.06 -4.00
C SER A 120 13.44 8.23 -2.99
N LYS A 121 13.04 7.02 -3.41
CA LYS A 121 12.29 6.10 -2.54
C LYS A 121 13.18 5.55 -1.43
N PHE A 122 12.70 5.62 -0.19
CA PHE A 122 13.37 5.00 0.96
C PHE A 122 13.50 3.47 0.79
N GLY A 123 14.61 2.90 1.29
CA GLY A 123 14.87 1.47 1.28
C GLY A 123 15.37 0.91 -0.05
N LYS A 124 15.43 1.72 -1.11
CA LYS A 124 16.07 1.33 -2.37
C LYS A 124 17.50 1.86 -2.45
N THR A 125 18.42 0.99 -2.79
CA THR A 125 19.82 1.32 -3.11
C THR A 125 20.13 0.94 -4.55
N GLU A 126 21.25 1.34 -5.08
CA GLU A 126 21.74 0.90 -6.41
C GLU A 126 21.84 -0.64 -6.52
N LYS A 127 22.04 -1.32 -5.37
CA LYS A 127 22.13 -2.78 -5.25
C LYS A 127 20.78 -3.45 -4.94
N GLY A 128 19.67 -2.70 -4.94
CA GLY A 128 18.34 -3.22 -4.64
C GLY A 128 17.77 -2.78 -3.28
N ASN A 129 16.86 -3.55 -2.72
CA ASN A 129 16.20 -3.22 -1.45
C ASN A 129 17.08 -3.60 -0.24
N VAL A 130 16.96 -2.82 0.82
CA VAL A 130 17.50 -3.18 2.14
C VAL A 130 16.47 -4.03 2.87
N TRP A 131 16.85 -5.24 3.23
CA TRP A 131 15.98 -6.23 3.87
C TRP A 131 16.27 -6.34 5.36
N LEU A 132 15.24 -6.63 6.15
CA LEU A 132 15.39 -7.00 7.55
C LEU A 132 15.89 -8.46 7.74
N ASP A 133 15.78 -9.27 6.70
CA ASP A 133 16.28 -10.65 6.69
C ASP A 133 17.81 -10.64 6.54
N PRO A 134 18.57 -11.14 7.54
CA PRO A 134 20.04 -11.13 7.51
C PRO A 134 20.64 -12.02 6.42
N LYS A 135 19.85 -12.93 5.84
CA LYS A 135 20.27 -13.73 4.67
C LYS A 135 20.25 -12.94 3.36
N LYS A 136 19.49 -11.85 3.31
CA LYS A 136 19.34 -10.98 2.12
C LYS A 136 20.13 -9.69 2.25
N THR A 137 20.19 -9.11 3.44
CA THR A 137 21.02 -7.95 3.76
C THR A 137 21.77 -8.27 5.05
N SER A 138 23.09 -8.38 4.96
CA SER A 138 23.88 -8.72 6.15
C SER A 138 23.74 -7.64 7.24
N PRO A 139 23.93 -7.96 8.53
CA PRO A 139 23.90 -6.97 9.61
C PRO A 139 24.86 -5.79 9.38
N TYR A 140 26.02 -6.06 8.80
CA TYR A 140 26.97 -5.01 8.43
C TYR A 140 26.42 -4.08 7.34
N GLN A 141 25.84 -4.62 6.28
CA GLN A 141 25.22 -3.82 5.21
C GLN A 141 24.03 -3.01 5.74
N PHE A 142 23.24 -3.60 6.63
CA PHE A 142 22.13 -2.91 7.28
C PHE A 142 22.62 -1.75 8.16
N TYR A 143 23.67 -1.98 8.95
CA TYR A 143 24.33 -0.93 9.73
C TYR A 143 24.88 0.19 8.83
N GLN A 144 25.60 -0.17 7.76
CA GLN A 144 26.14 0.80 6.82
C GLN A 144 25.06 1.62 6.11
N PHE A 145 23.90 1.04 5.83
CA PHE A 145 22.76 1.77 5.26
C PHE A 145 22.33 2.94 6.16
N TRP A 146 22.24 2.69 7.47
CA TRP A 146 21.86 3.73 8.43
C TRP A 146 22.98 4.73 8.70
N LEU A 147 24.20 4.26 8.79
CA LEU A 147 25.37 5.12 9.00
C LEU A 147 25.58 6.12 7.85
N ASN A 148 25.29 5.71 6.63
CA ASN A 148 25.40 6.56 5.44
C ASN A 148 24.09 7.34 5.12
N CYS A 149 23.17 7.42 6.06
CA CYS A 149 21.99 8.25 5.93
C CYS A 149 22.41 9.74 5.89
N ALA A 150 21.78 10.52 5.01
CA ALA A 150 22.01 11.95 4.98
C ALA A 150 21.56 12.60 6.31
N ASP A 151 22.31 13.58 6.80
CA ASP A 151 22.02 14.28 8.06
C ASP A 151 20.62 14.90 8.07
N GLU A 152 20.19 15.43 6.93
CA GLU A 152 18.85 16.00 6.72
C GLU A 152 17.71 14.97 6.92
N ASP A 153 18.00 13.70 6.63
CA ASP A 153 17.05 12.60 6.80
C ASP A 153 17.10 11.96 8.19
N ALA A 154 18.25 12.01 8.86
CA ALA A 154 18.52 11.30 10.10
C ALA A 154 17.48 11.62 11.19
N ALA A 155 17.19 12.89 11.44
CA ALA A 155 16.24 13.33 12.45
C ALA A 155 14.81 12.82 12.16
N ARG A 156 14.42 12.75 10.88
CA ARG A 156 13.11 12.22 10.45
C ARG A 156 13.05 10.70 10.58
N PHE A 157 14.09 10.00 10.15
CA PHE A 157 14.12 8.54 10.19
C PHE A 157 14.21 7.98 11.61
N ILE A 158 14.95 8.63 12.50
CA ILE A 158 14.96 8.25 13.92
C ILE A 158 13.53 8.28 14.50
N ARG A 159 12.73 9.29 14.18
CA ARG A 159 11.33 9.39 14.66
C ARG A 159 10.42 8.30 14.08
N ILE A 160 10.68 7.88 12.84
CA ILE A 160 9.84 6.88 12.15
C ILE A 160 10.23 5.47 12.56
N PHE A 161 11.54 5.18 12.65
CA PHE A 161 12.04 3.81 12.78
C PHE A 161 12.48 3.42 14.18
N THR A 162 12.40 4.34 15.15
CA THR A 162 12.78 4.03 16.52
C THR A 162 11.74 4.52 17.52
N PHE A 163 11.74 3.94 18.72
CA PHE A 163 10.98 4.42 19.86
C PHE A 163 11.78 5.37 20.76
N ILE A 164 12.96 5.80 20.32
CA ILE A 164 13.80 6.71 21.06
C ILE A 164 13.06 8.05 21.15
N LYS A 165 12.76 8.47 22.36
CA LYS A 165 12.32 9.84 22.61
C LYS A 165 13.50 10.75 22.26
N ILE A 166 13.39 11.51 21.18
CA ILE A 166 14.35 12.56 20.82
C ILE A 166 14.13 13.67 21.86
N GLY A 167 14.63 13.44 23.05
CA GLY A 167 14.68 14.39 24.12
C GLY A 167 16.10 14.87 24.26
N ARG A 168 16.35 16.11 23.82
CA ARG A 168 17.50 16.90 24.22
C ARG A 168 18.84 16.20 23.99
N ALA A 169 19.30 16.23 22.75
CA ALA A 169 20.74 16.21 22.54
C ALA A 169 21.30 17.31 23.43
N HIS A 170 22.05 16.93 24.42
CA HIS A 170 22.90 17.88 25.11
C HIS A 170 23.94 18.35 24.08
N VAL A 171 23.78 19.57 23.65
CA VAL A 171 24.83 20.34 22.98
C VAL A 171 25.94 20.59 23.99
#